data_5f48da578aed8e4f5e0e26c0ba8ee6d3
#
_entry.id   5f48da578aed8e4f5e0e26c0ba8ee6d3
#
_cell.length_a   1.000
_cell.length_b   1.000
_cell.length_c   1.000
_cell.angle_alpha   90.00
_cell.angle_beta   90.00
_cell.angle_gamma   90.00
#
_symmetry.space_group_name_H-M   'P 1'
#
loop_
_entity.id
_entity.type
_entity.pdbx_description
1 polymer ?
#
loop_
_entity_poly.entity_id
_entity_poly.type
_entity_poly.pdbx_seq_one_letter_code
_entity_poly.pdbx_strand_id
1 'polypeptide(L)'
;MSSPAERYAASRRRQAASSSELARFAQGYDFPLDPFQEEACRAVERGEGVLVAAPTGAGKTVVGEFAVHLGLARGLKTFYTTPIKALSNQKYLDLVARHGQDQVGLLTGDTSVNPHADVVVMTTEVLRNMLYSGSRDLDRLGFVVMDEVHYLADRFRGPVWEEVIIHLPTEVQVISLSATVSNAEEFGDWLGQVRGRTAVVVSEERPVPLTQHMMVGRRLLPLYSHPADAVEHRDQIDQSEQTDLERQAERTGQPPLNPELLKAVKQAR
;
A
#
# COMPACT_ATOMS: atom_id res chain seq x y z
N MET A 1 -5.53 -40.13 -7.38
CA MET A 1 -6.53 -40.14 -6.29
C MET A 1 -5.82 -39.78 -4.99
N SER A 2 -6.25 -38.72 -4.29
CA SER A 2 -5.65 -38.33 -3.00
C SER A 2 -5.94 -39.35 -1.92
N SER A 3 -4.93 -39.62 -1.08
CA SER A 3 -5.07 -40.59 0.05
C SER A 3 -6.08 -40.08 1.09
N PRO A 4 -6.65 -40.98 1.92
CA PRO A 4 -7.53 -40.58 3.03
C PRO A 4 -6.86 -39.58 3.98
N ALA A 5 -5.55 -39.73 4.24
CA ALA A 5 -4.77 -38.80 5.06
C ALA A 5 -4.66 -37.40 4.42
N GLU A 6 -4.44 -37.33 3.11
CA GLU A 6 -4.41 -36.05 2.37
C GLU A 6 -5.77 -35.35 2.37
N ARG A 7 -6.86 -36.10 2.20
CA ARG A 7 -8.23 -35.55 2.27
C ARG A 7 -8.55 -35.01 3.67
N TYR A 8 -8.15 -35.75 4.73
CA TYR A 8 -8.33 -35.30 6.11
C TYR A 8 -7.49 -34.04 6.41
N ALA A 9 -6.23 -34.02 5.98
CA ALA A 9 -5.37 -32.84 6.12
C ALA A 9 -5.92 -31.62 5.36
N ALA A 10 -6.44 -31.84 4.14
CA ALA A 10 -7.08 -30.77 3.35
C ALA A 10 -8.39 -30.29 4.00
N SER A 11 -9.21 -31.18 4.56
CA SER A 11 -10.41 -30.80 5.30
C SER A 11 -10.08 -29.99 6.56
N ARG A 12 -9.08 -30.41 7.34
CA ARG A 12 -8.62 -29.65 8.51
C ARG A 12 -8.06 -28.26 8.13
N ARG A 13 -7.30 -28.16 7.02
CA ARG A 13 -6.81 -26.88 6.51
C ARG A 13 -7.96 -25.95 6.08
N ARG A 14 -8.98 -26.48 5.40
CA ARG A 14 -10.18 -25.72 5.03
C ARG A 14 -10.95 -25.25 6.25
N GLN A 15 -11.12 -26.09 7.25
CA GLN A 15 -11.82 -25.75 8.49
C GLN A 15 -11.04 -24.71 9.31
N ALA A 16 -9.72 -24.85 9.41
CA ALA A 16 -8.85 -23.85 10.03
C ALA A 16 -8.88 -22.52 9.26
N ALA A 17 -8.85 -22.56 7.93
CA ALA A 17 -8.96 -21.37 7.09
C ALA A 17 -10.32 -20.67 7.25
N SER A 18 -11.42 -21.40 7.37
CA SER A 18 -12.77 -20.84 7.57
C SER A 18 -12.99 -20.26 8.98
N SER A 19 -12.15 -20.62 9.96
CA SER A 19 -12.20 -20.11 11.34
C SER A 19 -11.13 -19.05 11.64
N SER A 20 -10.33 -18.65 10.64
CA SER A 20 -9.30 -17.62 10.81
C SER A 20 -9.90 -16.23 11.00
N GLU A 21 -9.17 -15.32 11.65
CA GLU A 21 -9.58 -13.91 11.76
C GLU A 21 -9.64 -13.24 10.38
N LEU A 22 -8.76 -13.66 9.45
CA LEU A 22 -8.84 -13.21 8.05
C LEU A 22 -10.18 -13.58 7.40
N ALA A 23 -10.69 -14.80 7.64
CA ALA A 23 -11.98 -15.20 7.08
C ALA A 23 -13.15 -14.40 7.66
N ARG A 24 -13.10 -14.06 8.94
CA ARG A 24 -14.09 -13.17 9.59
C ARG A 24 -14.01 -11.76 9.05
N PHE A 25 -12.81 -11.23 8.92
CA PHE A 25 -12.56 -9.90 8.38
C PHE A 25 -13.05 -9.77 6.94
N ALA A 26 -12.77 -10.76 6.09
CA ALA A 26 -13.19 -10.77 4.70
C ALA A 26 -14.71 -10.77 4.51
N GLN A 27 -15.48 -11.32 5.46
CA GLN A 27 -16.94 -11.26 5.43
C GLN A 27 -17.51 -9.82 5.57
N GLY A 28 -16.70 -8.87 6.06
CA GLY A 28 -17.07 -7.47 6.16
C GLY A 28 -16.91 -6.68 4.86
N TYR A 29 -16.55 -7.32 3.75
CA TYR A 29 -16.44 -6.71 2.43
C TYR A 29 -17.41 -7.35 1.44
N ASP A 30 -17.97 -6.56 0.53
CA ASP A 30 -18.87 -6.99 -0.54
C ASP A 30 -18.12 -7.52 -1.77
N PHE A 31 -16.78 -7.58 -1.70
CA PHE A 31 -15.90 -8.04 -2.77
C PHE A 31 -14.84 -9.01 -2.22
N PRO A 32 -14.31 -9.91 -3.04
CA PRO A 32 -13.21 -10.78 -2.62
C PRO A 32 -11.92 -9.96 -2.45
N LEU A 33 -11.11 -10.33 -1.48
CA LEU A 33 -9.78 -9.76 -1.32
C LEU A 33 -8.87 -10.16 -2.49
N ASP A 34 -8.03 -9.24 -2.92
CA ASP A 34 -7.01 -9.53 -3.92
C ASP A 34 -5.94 -10.50 -3.37
N PRO A 35 -5.27 -11.29 -4.23
CA PRO A 35 -4.26 -12.26 -3.79
C PRO A 35 -3.17 -11.64 -2.91
N PHE A 36 -2.68 -10.45 -3.24
CA PHE A 36 -1.65 -9.76 -2.45
C PHE A 36 -2.18 -9.32 -1.07
N GLN A 37 -3.46 -8.90 -0.99
CA GLN A 37 -4.10 -8.52 0.27
C GLN A 37 -4.24 -9.75 1.18
N GLU A 38 -4.71 -10.89 0.62
CA GLU A 38 -4.81 -12.13 1.38
C GLU A 38 -3.45 -12.63 1.87
N GLU A 39 -2.41 -12.57 1.03
CA GLU A 39 -1.06 -12.98 1.39
C GLU A 39 -0.51 -12.14 2.53
N ALA A 40 -0.62 -10.81 2.42
CA ALA A 40 -0.19 -9.87 3.46
C ALA A 40 -0.96 -10.06 4.77
N CYS A 41 -2.29 -10.18 4.72
CA CYS A 41 -3.11 -10.43 5.91
C CYS A 41 -2.76 -11.76 6.58
N ARG A 42 -2.49 -12.82 5.81
CA ARG A 42 -2.04 -14.11 6.38
C ARG A 42 -0.68 -13.99 7.07
N ALA A 43 0.25 -13.18 6.55
CA ALA A 43 1.52 -12.91 7.21
C ALA A 43 1.30 -12.20 8.55
N VAL A 44 0.46 -11.17 8.58
CA VAL A 44 0.09 -10.47 9.84
C VAL A 44 -0.57 -11.42 10.84
N GLU A 45 -1.49 -12.29 10.40
CA GLU A 45 -2.16 -13.26 11.28
C GLU A 45 -1.18 -14.27 11.91
N ARG A 46 -0.11 -14.64 11.18
CA ARG A 46 0.98 -15.51 11.68
C ARG A 46 1.94 -14.84 12.66
N GLY A 47 1.80 -13.53 12.89
CA GLY A 47 2.70 -12.78 13.77
C GLY A 47 3.93 -12.20 13.06
N GLU A 48 3.94 -12.14 11.73
CA GLU A 48 5.02 -11.56 10.95
C GLU A 48 4.76 -10.08 10.70
N GLY A 49 5.80 -9.25 10.67
CA GLY A 49 5.72 -7.92 10.06
C GLY A 49 5.42 -8.05 8.57
N VAL A 50 4.93 -6.99 7.94
CA VAL A 50 4.69 -7.03 6.49
C VAL A 50 5.06 -5.69 5.84
N LEU A 51 5.69 -5.77 4.67
CA LEU A 51 5.85 -4.68 3.72
C LEU A 51 4.96 -4.96 2.51
N VAL A 52 3.97 -4.12 2.28
CA VAL A 52 3.12 -4.18 1.10
C VAL A 52 3.51 -3.06 0.15
N ALA A 53 4.07 -3.41 -1.00
CA ALA A 53 4.39 -2.48 -2.08
C ALA A 53 3.43 -2.71 -3.25
N ALA A 54 2.49 -1.79 -3.45
CA ALA A 54 1.49 -1.88 -4.52
C ALA A 54 1.09 -0.48 -5.00
N PRO A 55 0.62 -0.32 -6.25
CA PRO A 55 0.23 0.98 -6.80
C PRO A 55 -0.81 1.71 -5.94
N THR A 56 -0.84 3.04 -6.04
CA THR A 56 -1.91 3.83 -5.44
C THR A 56 -3.26 3.40 -6.03
N GLY A 57 -4.26 3.22 -5.17
CA GLY A 57 -5.58 2.71 -5.57
C GLY A 57 -5.71 1.19 -5.60
N ALA A 58 -4.62 0.42 -5.40
CA ALA A 58 -4.68 -1.05 -5.36
C ALA A 58 -5.33 -1.64 -4.08
N GLY A 59 -5.75 -0.81 -3.12
CA GLY A 59 -6.42 -1.30 -1.92
C GLY A 59 -5.49 -1.78 -0.80
N LYS A 60 -4.25 -1.29 -0.71
CA LYS A 60 -3.30 -1.60 0.39
C LYS A 60 -3.89 -1.37 1.79
N THR A 61 -4.75 -0.37 1.90
CA THR A 61 -5.45 0.01 3.14
C THR A 61 -6.13 -1.18 3.83
N VAL A 62 -6.64 -2.15 3.06
CA VAL A 62 -7.28 -3.38 3.58
C VAL A 62 -6.36 -4.13 4.54
N VAL A 63 -5.06 -4.19 4.24
CA VAL A 63 -4.08 -4.87 5.10
C VAL A 63 -3.89 -4.11 6.43
N GLY A 64 -3.85 -2.78 6.38
CA GLY A 64 -3.82 -1.95 7.59
C GLY A 64 -5.10 -2.08 8.43
N GLU A 65 -6.27 -2.16 7.78
CA GLU A 65 -7.55 -2.38 8.45
C GLU A 65 -7.64 -3.78 9.05
N PHE A 66 -7.03 -4.79 8.41
CA PHE A 66 -6.91 -6.12 9.00
C PHE A 66 -6.07 -6.11 10.28
N ALA A 67 -4.97 -5.36 10.32
CA ALA A 67 -4.19 -5.21 11.56
C ALA A 67 -5.00 -4.55 12.69
N VAL A 68 -5.83 -3.55 12.36
CA VAL A 68 -6.79 -2.94 13.31
C VAL A 68 -7.78 -3.98 13.81
N HIS A 69 -8.42 -4.75 12.91
CA HIS A 69 -9.35 -5.82 13.26
C HIS A 69 -8.69 -6.85 14.20
N LEU A 70 -7.48 -7.27 13.87
CA LEU A 70 -6.75 -8.27 14.64
C LEU A 70 -6.34 -7.74 16.02
N GLY A 71 -5.94 -6.46 16.11
CA GLY A 71 -5.66 -5.79 17.37
C GLY A 71 -6.87 -5.78 18.30
N LEU A 72 -8.02 -5.35 17.81
CA LEU A 72 -9.27 -5.35 18.54
C LEU A 72 -9.68 -6.77 18.98
N ALA A 73 -9.58 -7.75 18.08
CA ALA A 73 -9.91 -9.15 18.40
C ALA A 73 -9.00 -9.75 19.49
N ARG A 74 -7.75 -9.28 19.60
CA ARG A 74 -6.76 -9.73 20.57
C ARG A 74 -6.70 -8.88 21.84
N GLY A 75 -7.49 -7.81 21.94
CA GLY A 75 -7.44 -6.85 23.04
C GLY A 75 -6.12 -6.06 23.12
N LEU A 76 -5.46 -5.84 21.97
CA LEU A 76 -4.23 -5.09 21.83
C LEU A 76 -4.50 -3.73 21.18
N LYS A 77 -3.68 -2.73 21.51
CA LYS A 77 -3.74 -1.43 20.83
C LYS A 77 -3.13 -1.50 19.43
N THR A 78 -3.71 -0.72 18.54
CA THR A 78 -3.20 -0.52 17.18
C THR A 78 -3.03 0.97 16.92
N PHE A 79 -1.82 1.39 16.54
CA PHE A 79 -1.56 2.75 16.08
C PHE A 79 -1.48 2.75 14.55
N TYR A 80 -2.29 3.62 13.94
CA TYR A 80 -2.30 3.82 12.50
C TYR A 80 -1.62 5.15 12.18
N THR A 81 -0.40 5.11 11.63
CA THR A 81 0.37 6.32 11.35
C THR A 81 0.29 6.72 9.90
N THR A 82 0.25 8.02 9.65
CA THR A 82 0.26 8.61 8.32
C THR A 82 1.29 9.75 8.25
N PRO A 83 1.78 10.11 7.04
CA PRO A 83 2.82 11.14 6.89
C PRO A 83 2.32 12.57 7.14
N ILE A 84 1.04 12.81 7.03
CA ILE A 84 0.47 14.16 7.14
C ILE A 84 -0.90 14.15 7.82
N LYS A 85 -1.20 15.24 8.53
CA LYS A 85 -2.46 15.43 9.27
C LYS A 85 -3.72 15.20 8.42
N ALA A 86 -3.73 15.65 7.17
CA ALA A 86 -4.91 15.50 6.31
C ALA A 86 -5.27 14.03 6.10
N LEU A 87 -4.27 13.16 5.88
CA LEU A 87 -4.46 11.72 5.76
C LEU A 87 -4.87 11.10 7.09
N SER A 88 -4.32 11.59 8.23
CA SER A 88 -4.76 11.14 9.57
C SER A 88 -6.25 11.40 9.77
N ASN A 89 -6.72 12.60 9.44
CA ASN A 89 -8.13 12.96 9.60
C ASN A 89 -9.04 12.08 8.73
N GLN A 90 -8.67 11.85 7.46
CA GLN A 90 -9.42 10.99 6.56
C GLN A 90 -9.49 9.56 7.12
N LYS A 91 -8.34 8.98 7.48
CA LYS A 91 -8.26 7.61 8.00
C LYS A 91 -9.03 7.46 9.32
N TYR A 92 -9.00 8.47 10.19
CA TYR A 92 -9.80 8.51 11.41
C TYR A 92 -11.29 8.38 11.10
N LEU A 93 -11.81 9.17 10.15
CA LEU A 93 -13.22 9.10 9.77
C LEU A 93 -13.60 7.73 9.18
N ASP A 94 -12.74 7.15 8.36
CA ASP A 94 -12.97 5.82 7.77
C ASP A 94 -13.04 4.74 8.87
N LEU A 95 -12.11 4.78 9.82
CA LEU A 95 -12.06 3.81 10.91
C LEU A 95 -13.21 4.01 11.91
N VAL A 96 -13.62 5.25 12.20
CA VAL A 96 -14.81 5.55 13.02
C VAL A 96 -16.07 5.00 12.37
N ALA A 97 -16.23 5.16 11.06
CA ALA A 97 -17.38 4.61 10.33
C ALA A 97 -17.47 3.09 10.44
N ARG A 98 -16.33 2.41 10.55
CA ARG A 98 -16.24 0.94 10.61
C ARG A 98 -16.33 0.38 12.03
N HIS A 99 -15.68 1.02 13.00
CA HIS A 99 -15.49 0.48 14.35
C HIS A 99 -16.23 1.27 15.46
N GLY A 100 -16.78 2.42 15.12
CA GLY A 100 -17.44 3.31 16.08
C GLY A 100 -16.47 4.29 16.74
N GLN A 101 -17.03 5.41 17.21
CA GLN A 101 -16.28 6.53 17.77
C GLN A 101 -15.58 6.19 19.10
N ASP A 102 -16.15 5.26 19.87
CA ASP A 102 -15.59 4.86 21.16
C ASP A 102 -14.30 4.04 21.01
N GLN A 103 -14.13 3.34 19.90
CA GLN A 103 -12.98 2.48 19.65
C GLN A 103 -11.81 3.21 18.97
N VAL A 104 -12.06 4.37 18.37
CA VAL A 104 -11.07 5.05 17.52
C VAL A 104 -10.75 6.43 18.07
N GLY A 105 -9.45 6.73 18.14
CA GLY A 105 -8.92 8.03 18.50
C GLY A 105 -8.14 8.69 17.37
N LEU A 106 -7.94 9.99 17.50
CA LEU A 106 -7.09 10.81 16.62
C LEU A 106 -6.11 11.62 17.45
N LEU A 107 -4.83 11.52 17.12
CA LEU A 107 -3.79 12.27 17.80
C LEU A 107 -2.81 12.88 16.77
N THR A 108 -2.87 14.19 16.62
CA THR A 108 -1.96 14.98 15.77
C THR A 108 -1.32 16.09 16.58
N GLY A 109 -0.42 16.87 15.99
CA GLY A 109 0.28 17.94 16.73
C GLY A 109 -0.65 18.99 17.38
N ASP A 110 -1.88 19.14 16.88
CA ASP A 110 -2.84 20.17 17.33
C ASP A 110 -4.26 19.61 17.57
N THR A 111 -4.47 18.32 17.41
CA THR A 111 -5.78 17.67 17.61
C THR A 111 -5.63 16.42 18.44
N SER A 112 -6.48 16.31 19.47
CA SER A 112 -6.55 15.13 20.35
C SER A 112 -8.01 14.78 20.56
N VAL A 113 -8.42 13.61 20.03
CA VAL A 113 -9.76 13.04 20.19
C VAL A 113 -9.60 11.61 20.66
N ASN A 114 -10.18 11.23 21.78
CA ASN A 114 -10.10 9.90 22.37
C ASN A 114 -8.69 9.27 22.31
N PRO A 115 -7.64 9.94 22.86
CA PRO A 115 -6.24 9.56 22.63
C PRO A 115 -5.87 8.21 23.26
N HIS A 116 -6.69 7.68 24.17
CA HIS A 116 -6.46 6.40 24.86
C HIS A 116 -7.24 5.23 24.25
N ALA A 117 -7.92 5.43 23.14
CA ALA A 117 -8.64 4.38 22.41
C ALA A 117 -7.74 3.18 22.09
N ASP A 118 -8.35 2.03 21.84
CA ASP A 118 -7.60 0.84 21.40
C ASP A 118 -7.07 0.99 19.97
N VAL A 119 -7.68 1.84 19.15
CA VAL A 119 -7.18 2.22 17.82
C VAL A 119 -6.93 3.71 17.79
N VAL A 120 -5.69 4.15 17.57
CA VAL A 120 -5.38 5.59 17.47
C VAL A 120 -4.72 5.89 16.13
N VAL A 121 -5.35 6.79 15.38
CA VAL A 121 -4.76 7.35 14.16
C VAL A 121 -3.90 8.54 14.53
N MET A 122 -2.69 8.62 14.00
CA MET A 122 -1.76 9.68 14.35
C MET A 122 -0.76 9.98 13.22
N THR A 123 -0.05 11.09 13.33
CA THR A 123 1.11 11.31 12.47
C THR A 123 2.33 10.57 13.02
N THR A 124 3.28 10.22 12.14
CA THR A 124 4.48 9.45 12.52
C THR A 124 5.33 10.21 13.56
N GLU A 125 5.38 11.54 13.47
CA GLU A 125 6.08 12.38 14.43
C GLU A 125 5.50 12.28 15.84
N VAL A 126 4.19 12.13 15.97
CA VAL A 126 3.53 11.93 17.28
C VAL A 126 3.95 10.60 17.88
N LEU A 127 3.93 9.52 17.11
CA LEU A 127 4.40 8.21 17.58
C LEU A 127 5.87 8.26 18.03
N ARG A 128 6.74 8.88 17.25
CA ARG A 128 8.14 9.09 17.64
C ARG A 128 8.24 9.78 19.00
N ASN A 129 7.51 10.87 19.19
CA ASN A 129 7.53 11.61 20.45
C ASN A 129 7.01 10.77 21.63
N MET A 130 6.00 9.91 21.42
CA MET A 130 5.50 8.97 22.43
C MET A 130 6.55 7.93 22.80
N LEU A 131 7.30 7.41 21.83
CA LEU A 131 8.41 6.47 22.07
C LEU A 131 9.51 7.12 22.93
N TYR A 132 9.95 8.33 22.60
CA TYR A 132 10.96 9.04 23.36
C TYR A 132 10.53 9.44 24.76
N SER A 133 9.25 9.75 24.94
CA SER A 133 8.71 10.10 26.28
C SER A 133 8.38 8.89 27.14
N GLY A 134 8.46 7.68 26.60
CA GLY A 134 8.02 6.47 27.30
C GLY A 134 6.55 6.52 27.70
N SER A 135 5.68 6.95 26.78
CA SER A 135 4.25 7.11 27.03
C SER A 135 3.61 5.79 27.48
N ARG A 136 2.75 5.85 28.51
CA ARG A 136 1.94 4.69 28.93
C ARG A 136 0.93 4.22 27.90
N ASP A 137 0.63 5.03 26.88
CA ASP A 137 -0.22 4.62 25.78
C ASP A 137 0.42 3.57 24.88
N LEU A 138 1.74 3.35 25.02
CA LEU A 138 2.45 2.24 24.40
C LEU A 138 2.18 0.89 25.09
N ASP A 139 1.62 0.92 26.31
CA ASP A 139 1.23 -0.31 27.00
C ASP A 139 0.17 -1.05 26.19
N ARG A 140 0.35 -2.37 26.01
CA ARG A 140 -0.49 -3.23 25.17
C ARG A 140 -0.47 -2.90 23.66
N LEU A 141 0.46 -2.05 23.19
CA LEU A 141 0.63 -1.82 21.74
C LEU A 141 1.04 -3.12 21.06
N GLY A 142 0.22 -3.63 20.17
CA GLY A 142 0.47 -4.87 19.42
C GLY A 142 0.79 -4.64 17.96
N PHE A 143 0.24 -3.57 17.38
CA PHE A 143 0.35 -3.30 15.96
C PHE A 143 0.62 -1.82 15.68
N VAL A 144 1.51 -1.56 14.73
CA VAL A 144 1.72 -0.24 14.14
C VAL A 144 1.58 -0.36 12.63
N VAL A 145 0.59 0.35 12.08
CA VAL A 145 0.45 0.52 10.64
C VAL A 145 1.18 1.79 10.24
N MET A 146 2.14 1.66 9.36
CA MET A 146 2.91 2.76 8.77
C MET A 146 2.43 2.97 7.33
N ASP A 147 1.46 3.86 7.17
CA ASP A 147 0.90 4.16 5.86
C ASP A 147 1.82 5.10 5.09
N GLU A 148 1.91 4.89 3.76
CA GLU A 148 2.79 5.65 2.87
C GLU A 148 4.27 5.61 3.29
N VAL A 149 4.77 4.43 3.69
CA VAL A 149 6.14 4.26 4.22
C VAL A 149 7.24 4.66 3.23
N HIS A 150 6.93 4.86 1.95
CA HIS A 150 7.87 5.39 0.96
C HIS A 150 8.36 6.82 1.29
N TYR A 151 7.68 7.55 2.19
CA TYR A 151 8.19 8.79 2.76
C TYR A 151 9.50 8.62 3.55
N LEU A 152 9.90 7.40 3.85
CA LEU A 152 11.22 7.09 4.40
C LEU A 152 12.36 7.56 3.48
N ALA A 153 12.13 7.60 2.17
CA ALA A 153 13.07 8.17 1.20
C ALA A 153 13.10 9.72 1.20
N ASP A 154 12.18 10.39 1.90
CA ASP A 154 12.17 11.85 2.01
C ASP A 154 13.34 12.34 2.90
N ARG A 155 14.13 13.29 2.38
CA ARG A 155 15.32 13.81 3.06
C ARG A 155 15.05 14.39 4.45
N PHE A 156 13.88 14.97 4.68
CA PHE A 156 13.53 15.67 5.91
C PHE A 156 12.71 14.79 6.87
N ARG A 157 11.85 13.94 6.33
CA ARG A 157 10.94 13.10 7.10
C ARG A 157 11.43 11.68 7.31
N GLY A 158 12.23 11.15 6.39
CA GLY A 158 12.77 9.80 6.45
C GLY A 158 13.35 9.42 7.81
N PRO A 159 14.21 10.26 8.43
CA PRO A 159 14.77 9.96 9.76
C PRO A 159 13.71 9.71 10.84
N VAL A 160 12.56 10.39 10.78
CA VAL A 160 11.46 10.16 11.74
C VAL A 160 10.89 8.74 11.63
N TRP A 161 10.77 8.24 10.40
CA TRP A 161 10.25 6.90 10.12
C TRP A 161 11.25 5.83 10.56
N GLU A 162 12.54 6.04 10.27
CA GLU A 162 13.61 5.15 10.73
C GLU A 162 13.65 5.07 12.25
N GLU A 163 13.61 6.20 12.94
CA GLU A 163 13.58 6.28 14.40
C GLU A 163 12.41 5.51 14.99
N VAL A 164 11.21 5.65 14.43
CA VAL A 164 10.03 4.89 14.88
C VAL A 164 10.27 3.40 14.70
N ILE A 165 10.70 2.95 13.52
CA ILE A 165 10.90 1.53 13.23
C ILE A 165 11.94 0.91 14.18
N ILE A 166 13.03 1.63 14.45
CA ILE A 166 14.13 1.14 15.30
C ILE A 166 13.72 1.11 16.78
N HIS A 167 12.97 2.11 17.27
CA HIS A 167 12.67 2.25 18.70
C HIS A 167 11.36 1.57 19.14
N LEU A 168 10.52 1.10 18.22
CA LEU A 168 9.35 0.30 18.58
C LEU A 168 9.78 -0.98 19.33
N PRO A 169 9.08 -1.39 20.40
CA PRO A 169 9.30 -2.68 21.04
C PRO A 169 9.28 -3.83 20.04
N THR A 170 10.12 -4.83 20.21
CA THR A 170 10.32 -5.92 19.25
C THR A 170 9.08 -6.79 19.05
N GLU A 171 8.23 -6.88 20.07
CA GLU A 171 6.96 -7.61 20.05
C GLU A 171 5.85 -6.92 19.24
N VAL A 172 5.99 -5.63 18.93
CA VAL A 172 5.02 -4.88 18.12
C VAL A 172 5.17 -5.24 16.66
N GLN A 173 4.11 -5.73 16.04
CA GLN A 173 4.09 -6.00 14.60
C GLN A 173 4.00 -4.70 13.79
N VAL A 174 4.88 -4.55 12.81
CA VAL A 174 4.90 -3.38 11.91
C VAL A 174 4.31 -3.76 10.57
N ILE A 175 3.27 -3.03 10.16
CA ILE A 175 2.60 -3.17 8.88
C ILE A 175 2.92 -1.95 8.03
N SER A 176 3.84 -2.10 7.08
CA SER A 176 4.33 -1.04 6.21
C SER A 176 3.59 -1.07 4.88
N LEU A 177 2.87 0.01 4.57
CA LEU A 177 2.12 0.17 3.32
C LEU A 177 2.84 1.21 2.46
N SER A 178 3.20 0.82 1.24
CA SER A 178 3.97 1.65 0.32
C SER A 178 3.33 1.71 -1.06
N ALA A 179 3.49 2.84 -1.75
CA ALA A 179 3.40 2.82 -3.20
C ALA A 179 4.48 1.88 -3.77
N THR A 180 4.34 1.45 -5.03
CA THR A 180 5.36 0.67 -5.71
C THR A 180 6.71 1.39 -5.64
N VAL A 181 7.71 0.74 -5.05
CA VAL A 181 9.08 1.25 -4.94
C VAL A 181 10.03 0.29 -5.65
N SER A 182 10.97 0.84 -6.38
CA SER A 182 11.95 0.07 -7.15
C SER A 182 12.90 -0.76 -6.28
N ASN A 183 12.98 -0.48 -4.97
CA ASN A 183 13.85 -1.14 -3.99
C ASN A 183 13.06 -1.78 -2.84
N ALA A 184 11.85 -2.30 -3.11
CA ALA A 184 11.01 -2.91 -2.07
C ALA A 184 11.69 -4.11 -1.38
N GLU A 185 12.47 -4.91 -2.13
CA GLU A 185 13.20 -6.05 -1.58
C GLU A 185 14.29 -5.60 -0.60
N GLU A 186 15.13 -4.62 -1.00
CA GLU A 186 16.19 -4.06 -0.15
C GLU A 186 15.62 -3.46 1.14
N PHE A 187 14.51 -2.74 1.02
CA PHE A 187 13.82 -2.17 2.17
C PHE A 187 13.21 -3.27 3.06
N GLY A 188 12.65 -4.31 2.47
CA GLY A 188 12.14 -5.47 3.18
C GLY A 188 13.24 -6.22 3.95
N ASP A 189 14.42 -6.39 3.34
CA ASP A 189 15.58 -6.99 3.98
C ASP A 189 16.04 -6.16 5.19
N TRP A 190 16.11 -4.83 5.05
CA TRP A 190 16.42 -3.95 6.16
C TRP A 190 15.39 -4.06 7.30
N LEU A 191 14.08 -4.05 6.98
CA LEU A 191 13.03 -4.29 7.98
C LEU A 191 13.22 -5.65 8.67
N GLY A 192 13.56 -6.68 7.91
CA GLY A 192 13.84 -8.01 8.43
C GLY A 192 15.01 -8.04 9.42
N GLN A 193 16.06 -7.26 9.15
CA GLN A 193 17.22 -7.13 10.05
C GLN A 193 16.88 -6.38 11.34
N VAL A 194 16.07 -5.32 11.25
CA VAL A 194 15.72 -4.46 12.39
C VAL A 194 14.56 -5.03 13.22
N ARG A 195 13.57 -5.64 12.56
CA ARG A 195 12.31 -6.05 13.21
C ARG A 195 12.09 -7.58 13.26
N GLY A 196 12.98 -8.35 12.64
CA GLY A 196 12.82 -9.79 12.54
C GLY A 196 11.93 -10.18 11.35
N ARG A 197 11.16 -11.26 11.47
CA ARG A 197 10.38 -11.81 10.35
C ARG A 197 9.44 -10.77 9.75
N THR A 198 9.74 -10.37 8.51
CA THR A 198 8.94 -9.44 7.72
C THR A 198 8.67 -10.06 6.35
N ALA A 199 7.40 -10.24 6.01
CA ALA A 199 6.99 -10.67 4.68
C ALA A 199 6.99 -9.45 3.73
N VAL A 200 7.55 -9.62 2.54
CA VAL A 200 7.51 -8.61 1.48
C VAL A 200 6.51 -9.05 0.43
N VAL A 201 5.47 -8.27 0.24
CA VAL A 201 4.39 -8.56 -0.71
C VAL A 201 4.34 -7.43 -1.74
N VAL A 202 4.62 -7.76 -2.98
CA VAL A 202 4.68 -6.82 -4.09
C VAL A 202 3.55 -7.11 -5.08
N SER A 203 2.84 -6.07 -5.49
CA SER A 203 1.86 -6.13 -6.59
C SER A 203 2.09 -4.96 -7.54
N GLU A 204 2.11 -5.24 -8.83
CA GLU A 204 2.22 -4.22 -9.88
C GLU A 204 0.89 -3.97 -10.58
N GLU A 205 -0.13 -4.76 -10.26
CA GLU A 205 -1.44 -4.65 -10.86
C GLU A 205 -2.14 -3.34 -10.47
N ARG A 206 -2.57 -2.58 -11.47
CA ARG A 206 -3.35 -1.36 -11.31
C ARG A 206 -4.82 -1.66 -11.59
N PRO A 207 -5.72 -1.49 -10.61
CA PRO A 207 -7.16 -1.66 -10.84
C PRO A 207 -7.71 -0.72 -11.92
N VAL A 208 -7.12 0.48 -12.01
CA VAL A 208 -7.44 1.47 -13.03
C VAL A 208 -6.17 1.74 -13.84
N PRO A 209 -6.18 1.45 -15.16
CA PRO A 209 -5.06 1.78 -16.02
C PRO A 209 -4.72 3.27 -15.98
N LEU A 210 -3.44 3.58 -15.93
CA LEU A 210 -2.95 4.96 -15.99
C LEU A 210 -2.55 5.27 -17.43
N THR A 211 -3.29 6.17 -18.09
CA THR A 211 -2.98 6.64 -19.44
C THR A 211 -2.39 8.05 -19.38
N GLN A 212 -1.34 8.28 -20.15
CA GLN A 212 -0.69 9.60 -20.25
C GLN A 212 -1.19 10.33 -21.47
N HIS A 213 -1.55 11.61 -21.28
CA HIS A 213 -2.02 12.48 -22.35
C HIS A 213 -1.27 13.81 -22.31
N MET A 214 -1.12 14.44 -23.47
CA MET A 214 -0.59 15.80 -23.61
C MET A 214 -1.65 16.71 -24.23
N MET A 215 -1.77 17.90 -23.67
CA MET A 215 -2.62 18.94 -24.23
C MET A 215 -1.81 19.81 -25.20
N VAL A 216 -2.28 19.89 -26.46
CA VAL A 216 -1.72 20.76 -27.49
C VAL A 216 -2.82 21.70 -27.98
N GLY A 217 -2.71 22.97 -27.66
CA GLY A 217 -3.79 23.94 -27.88
C GLY A 217 -5.03 23.55 -27.06
N ARG A 218 -6.11 23.17 -27.74
CA ARG A 218 -7.38 22.70 -27.12
C ARG A 218 -7.62 21.20 -27.29
N ARG A 219 -6.64 20.46 -27.78
CA ARG A 219 -6.76 19.00 -28.05
C ARG A 219 -5.98 18.24 -26.98
N LEU A 220 -6.64 17.27 -26.37
CA LEU A 220 -6.02 16.30 -25.48
C LEU A 220 -5.69 15.05 -26.30
N LEU A 221 -4.41 14.73 -26.43
CA LEU A 221 -3.91 13.61 -27.26
C LEU A 221 -3.17 12.62 -26.39
N PRO A 222 -3.33 11.29 -26.60
CA PRO A 222 -2.52 10.27 -25.92
C PRO A 222 -1.02 10.53 -26.17
N LEU A 223 -0.19 10.36 -25.14
CA LEU A 223 1.26 10.54 -25.25
C LEU A 223 1.89 9.42 -26.08
N TYR A 224 1.43 8.20 -25.87
CA TYR A 224 1.93 7.00 -26.54
C TYR A 224 0.90 6.41 -27.48
N SER A 225 1.36 5.71 -28.52
CA SER A 225 0.48 4.94 -29.40
C SER A 225 0.07 3.64 -28.73
N HIS A 226 -1.22 3.32 -28.76
CA HIS A 226 -1.67 1.97 -28.42
C HIS A 226 -1.42 1.01 -29.60
N PRO A 227 -1.08 -0.28 -29.36
CA PRO A 227 -0.93 -1.26 -30.43
C PRO A 227 -2.17 -1.38 -31.35
N ALA A 228 -3.36 -1.10 -30.81
CA ALA A 228 -4.61 -1.08 -31.57
C ALA A 228 -4.72 0.14 -32.52
N ASP A 229 -4.18 1.29 -32.12
CA ASP A 229 -4.24 2.53 -32.92
C ASP A 229 -3.25 2.50 -34.08
N ALA A 230 -2.19 1.68 -33.98
CA ALA A 230 -1.20 1.49 -35.04
C ALA A 230 -1.76 0.82 -36.30
N VAL A 231 -2.92 0.15 -36.21
CA VAL A 231 -3.58 -0.52 -37.33
C VAL A 231 -4.42 0.46 -38.16
N GLU A 232 -5.06 1.45 -37.52
CA GLU A 232 -5.95 2.39 -38.23
C GLU A 232 -5.21 3.56 -38.94
N HIS A 233 -3.95 3.85 -38.58
CA HIS A 233 -3.23 5.02 -39.07
C HIS A 233 -1.98 4.70 -39.91
N ARG A 234 -1.84 3.45 -40.39
CA ARG A 234 -0.68 3.01 -41.16
C ARG A 234 -0.44 3.80 -42.44
N ASP A 235 -1.47 4.36 -43.04
CA ASP A 235 -1.40 5.05 -44.33
C ASP A 235 -0.99 6.54 -44.28
N GLN A 236 -0.74 7.08 -43.05
CA GLN A 236 -0.50 8.52 -42.86
C GLN A 236 0.89 8.91 -42.36
N ILE A 237 1.78 7.94 -42.09
CA ILE A 237 3.11 8.19 -41.51
C ILE A 237 4.18 7.71 -42.51
N ASP A 238 5.21 8.54 -42.71
CA ASP A 238 6.38 8.18 -43.50
C ASP A 238 7.10 6.99 -42.84
N GLN A 239 7.37 5.94 -43.60
CA GLN A 239 7.99 4.69 -43.10
C GLN A 239 9.34 4.94 -42.39
N SER A 240 10.05 6.01 -42.74
CA SER A 240 11.31 6.39 -42.09
C SER A 240 11.12 6.94 -40.67
N GLU A 241 10.09 7.77 -40.46
CA GLU A 241 9.77 8.32 -39.09
C GLU A 241 9.24 7.21 -38.16
N GLN A 242 8.50 6.23 -38.69
CA GLN A 242 7.98 5.11 -37.91
C GLN A 242 9.12 4.20 -37.43
N THR A 243 10.10 3.90 -38.29
CA THR A 243 11.26 3.08 -37.94
C THR A 243 12.14 3.73 -36.86
N ASP A 244 12.28 5.04 -36.88
CA ASP A 244 13.06 5.78 -35.86
C ASP A 244 12.36 5.82 -34.50
N LEU A 245 11.02 5.95 -34.47
CA LEU A 245 10.24 5.90 -33.24
C LEU A 245 10.24 4.49 -32.59
N GLU A 246 10.16 3.45 -33.40
CA GLU A 246 10.27 2.05 -32.96
C GLU A 246 11.66 1.75 -32.38
N ARG A 247 12.72 2.19 -33.05
CA ARG A 247 14.10 2.06 -32.53
C ARG A 247 14.32 2.84 -31.25
N GLN A 248 13.70 4.00 -31.09
CA GLN A 248 13.77 4.79 -29.87
C GLN A 248 13.02 4.09 -28.72
N ALA A 249 11.85 3.49 -28.99
CA ALA A 249 11.08 2.69 -28.04
C ALA A 249 11.88 1.47 -27.54
N GLU A 250 12.53 0.74 -28.46
CA GLU A 250 13.41 -0.39 -28.11
C GLU A 250 14.60 0.03 -27.23
N ARG A 251 15.19 1.21 -27.49
CA ARG A 251 16.33 1.73 -26.69
C ARG A 251 15.94 2.25 -25.31
N THR A 252 14.72 2.75 -25.15
CA THR A 252 14.26 3.38 -23.90
C THR A 252 13.34 2.47 -23.07
N GLY A 253 12.88 1.36 -23.64
CA GLY A 253 11.86 0.50 -23.01
C GLY A 253 10.48 1.16 -22.86
N GLN A 254 10.27 2.32 -23.51
CA GLN A 254 8.99 3.05 -23.47
C GLN A 254 8.21 2.82 -24.77
N PRO A 255 6.86 2.82 -24.72
CA PRO A 255 6.03 2.74 -25.92
C PRO A 255 6.35 3.89 -26.89
N PRO A 256 6.15 3.70 -28.22
CA PRO A 256 6.39 4.77 -29.19
C PRO A 256 5.42 5.94 -28.97
N LEU A 257 5.92 7.16 -29.20
CA LEU A 257 5.12 8.38 -29.09
C LEU A 257 4.02 8.40 -30.15
N ASN A 258 2.87 8.98 -29.79
CA ASN A 258 1.74 9.12 -30.70
C ASN A 258 2.09 10.05 -31.88
N PRO A 259 2.02 9.58 -33.15
CA PRO A 259 2.35 10.37 -34.33
C PRO A 259 1.44 11.60 -34.49
N GLU A 260 0.17 11.49 -34.12
CA GLU A 260 -0.77 12.60 -34.17
C GLU A 260 -0.36 13.73 -33.20
N LEU A 261 0.12 13.36 -32.02
CA LEU A 261 0.69 14.31 -31.06
C LEU A 261 1.89 15.04 -31.65
N LEU A 262 2.83 14.32 -32.29
CA LEU A 262 4.01 14.91 -32.90
C LEU A 262 3.65 15.91 -34.02
N LYS A 263 2.64 15.58 -34.86
CA LYS A 263 2.11 16.49 -35.88
C LYS A 263 1.49 17.74 -35.24
N ALA A 264 0.66 17.56 -34.18
CA ALA A 264 0.02 18.68 -33.51
C ALA A 264 1.03 19.63 -32.85
N VAL A 265 2.09 19.11 -32.25
CA VAL A 265 3.17 19.90 -31.65
C VAL A 265 3.97 20.67 -32.71
N LYS A 266 4.25 20.04 -33.87
CA LYS A 266 4.92 20.73 -35.00
C LYS A 266 4.06 21.87 -35.56
N GLN A 267 2.74 21.74 -35.58
CA GLN A 267 1.81 22.76 -36.09
C GLN A 267 1.53 23.90 -35.08
N ALA A 268 1.75 23.67 -33.81
CA ALA A 268 1.54 24.65 -32.74
C ALA A 268 2.76 25.59 -32.51
N ARG A 269 3.90 25.32 -33.17
CA ARG A 269 5.08 26.18 -33.24
C ARG A 269 4.93 27.22 -34.34
#